data_b9c363c7d07471cb370b41a8c5bc4d58
#
_entry.id   b9c363c7d07471cb370b41a8c5bc4d58
#
_cell.length_a   1.000
_cell.length_b   1.000
_cell.length_c   1.000
_cell.angle_alpha   90.00
_cell.angle_beta   90.00
_cell.angle_gamma   90.00
#
_symmetry.space_group_name_H-M   'P 1'
#
loop_
_entity.id
_entity.type
_entity.pdbx_description
1 polymer ?
#
loop_
_entity_poly.entity_id
_entity_poly.type
_entity_poly.pdbx_seq_one_letter_code
_entity_poly.pdbx_strand_id
1 'polypeptide(L)'
;MSSSDLIRWGGFAAMIGGVVWVLWGLLFRAIPESAVTDVLSLMAALCTVGGFVGFHALQKDNYGRIGRGGFWTVVVATLALVVGLLDELLGSTIPRGIWTVTGLLFALGTLAVFVGFVLYGAASLQARVLPRWCGIVFIVGPSIFLLGALLGNSWEPFGMILFGLLWLALGYILLLQRETSLGQPSRVI
;
A
#
# COMPACT_ATOMS: atom_id res chain seq x y z
N MET A 1 1.35 7.03 21.58
CA MET A 1 0.28 6.29 20.90
C MET A 1 0.37 4.84 21.30
N SER A 2 -0.73 4.23 21.71
CA SER A 2 -0.78 2.79 21.99
C SER A 2 -0.75 1.96 20.69
N SER A 3 -0.35 0.68 20.78
CA SER A 3 -0.42 -0.22 19.61
C SER A 3 -1.85 -0.33 19.06
N SER A 4 -2.86 -0.27 19.94
CA SER A 4 -4.27 -0.28 19.55
C SER A 4 -4.70 0.95 18.74
N ASP A 5 -4.10 2.13 19.04
CA ASP A 5 -4.37 3.33 18.26
C ASP A 5 -3.75 3.24 16.87
N LEU A 6 -2.52 2.72 16.76
CA LEU A 6 -1.85 2.51 15.46
C LEU A 6 -2.61 1.54 14.57
N ILE A 7 -3.14 0.44 15.14
CA ILE A 7 -3.96 -0.52 14.38
C ILE A 7 -5.24 0.15 13.87
N ARG A 8 -5.91 0.94 14.73
CA ARG A 8 -7.14 1.64 14.35
C ARG A 8 -6.89 2.65 13.23
N TRP A 9 -5.93 3.55 13.42
CA TRP A 9 -5.62 4.58 12.42
C TRP A 9 -5.10 3.96 11.12
N GLY A 10 -4.31 2.88 11.22
CA GLY A 10 -3.85 2.13 10.06
C GLY A 10 -5.01 1.47 9.31
N GLY A 11 -6.01 0.93 10.02
CA GLY A 11 -7.22 0.37 9.39
C GLY A 11 -8.01 1.44 8.62
N PHE A 12 -8.24 2.61 9.23
CA PHE A 12 -8.88 3.73 8.54
C PHE A 12 -8.05 4.23 7.35
N ALA A 13 -6.75 4.38 7.52
CA ALA A 13 -5.86 4.78 6.41
C ALA A 13 -5.93 3.78 5.26
N ALA A 14 -5.92 2.46 5.53
CA ALA A 14 -6.05 1.44 4.51
C ALA A 14 -7.40 1.51 3.79
N MET A 15 -8.52 1.71 4.52
CA MET A 15 -9.83 1.85 3.90
C MET A 15 -9.93 3.11 3.03
N ILE A 16 -9.51 4.27 3.55
CA ILE A 16 -9.48 5.52 2.78
C ILE A 16 -8.59 5.35 1.56
N GLY A 17 -7.40 4.77 1.73
CA GLY A 17 -6.48 4.47 0.65
C GLY A 17 -7.09 3.60 -0.43
N GLY A 18 -7.83 2.55 -0.04
CA GLY A 18 -8.55 1.69 -0.98
C GLY A 18 -9.59 2.45 -1.81
N VAL A 19 -10.38 3.35 -1.17
CA VAL A 19 -11.32 4.24 -1.89
C VAL A 19 -10.56 5.15 -2.86
N VAL A 20 -9.47 5.76 -2.40
CA VAL A 20 -8.67 6.68 -3.23
C VAL A 20 -8.07 5.94 -4.44
N TRP A 21 -7.56 4.70 -4.26
CA TRP A 21 -7.08 3.86 -5.36
C TRP A 21 -8.17 3.57 -6.39
N VAL A 22 -9.39 3.25 -5.95
CA VAL A 22 -10.54 3.01 -6.86
C VAL A 22 -10.88 4.30 -7.61
N LEU A 23 -10.99 5.44 -6.92
CA LEU A 23 -11.27 6.74 -7.53
C LEU A 23 -10.18 7.13 -8.53
N TRP A 24 -8.93 6.93 -8.17
CA TRP A 24 -7.80 7.19 -9.05
C TRP A 24 -7.90 6.37 -10.33
N GLY A 25 -8.12 5.05 -10.25
CA GLY A 25 -8.29 4.20 -11.42
C GLY A 25 -9.47 4.63 -12.32
N LEU A 26 -10.60 5.03 -11.74
CA LEU A 26 -11.75 5.51 -12.50
C LEU A 26 -11.45 6.84 -13.22
N LEU A 27 -10.83 7.79 -12.51
CA LEU A 27 -10.52 9.11 -13.06
C LEU A 27 -9.36 9.06 -14.04
N PHE A 28 -8.34 8.23 -13.81
CA PHE A 28 -7.23 8.03 -14.73
C PHE A 28 -7.69 7.56 -16.12
N ARG A 29 -8.77 6.77 -16.17
CA ARG A 29 -9.40 6.38 -17.45
C ARG A 29 -10.06 7.55 -18.15
N ALA A 30 -10.65 8.49 -17.40
CA ALA A 30 -11.42 9.60 -17.95
C ALA A 30 -10.57 10.82 -18.29
N ILE A 31 -9.61 11.15 -17.43
CA ILE A 31 -8.77 12.33 -17.50
C ILE A 31 -7.32 11.97 -17.09
N PRO A 32 -6.60 11.19 -17.91
CA PRO A 32 -5.22 10.83 -17.62
C PRO A 32 -4.34 12.10 -17.53
N GLU A 33 -3.26 12.04 -16.78
CA GLU A 33 -2.24 13.09 -16.67
C GLU A 33 -2.81 14.46 -16.23
N SER A 34 -3.69 14.46 -15.24
CA SER A 34 -4.26 15.68 -14.67
C SER A 34 -3.77 15.91 -13.25
N ALA A 35 -3.73 17.18 -12.80
CA ALA A 35 -3.39 17.50 -11.42
C ALA A 35 -4.29 16.77 -10.39
N VAL A 36 -5.53 16.42 -10.77
CA VAL A 36 -6.44 15.66 -9.91
C VAL A 36 -5.93 14.22 -9.75
N THR A 37 -5.51 13.57 -10.84
CA THR A 37 -4.95 12.21 -10.78
C THR A 37 -3.62 12.17 -10.01
N ASP A 38 -2.79 13.22 -10.12
CA ASP A 38 -1.54 13.34 -9.40
C ASP A 38 -1.77 13.47 -7.88
N VAL A 39 -2.72 14.32 -7.48
CA VAL A 39 -3.11 14.46 -6.06
C VAL A 39 -3.69 13.15 -5.52
N LEU A 40 -4.53 12.45 -6.28
CA LEU A 40 -5.07 11.14 -5.87
C LEU A 40 -3.98 10.10 -5.70
N SER A 41 -3.00 10.06 -6.61
CA SER A 41 -1.86 9.13 -6.51
C SER A 41 -1.02 9.39 -5.26
N LEU A 42 -0.77 10.66 -4.95
CA LEU A 42 -0.07 11.07 -3.74
C LEU A 42 -0.84 10.65 -2.47
N MET A 43 -2.14 10.92 -2.43
CA MET A 43 -3.00 10.51 -1.31
C MET A 43 -3.02 8.98 -1.16
N ALA A 44 -3.14 8.25 -2.26
CA ALA A 44 -3.12 6.78 -2.28
C ALA A 44 -1.81 6.24 -1.69
N ALA A 45 -0.66 6.80 -2.10
CA ALA A 45 0.64 6.42 -1.58
C ALA A 45 0.77 6.66 -0.07
N LEU A 46 0.37 7.84 0.42
CA LEU A 46 0.42 8.17 1.84
C LEU A 46 -0.52 7.28 2.68
N CYS A 47 -1.74 7.03 2.19
CA CYS A 47 -2.68 6.12 2.85
C CYS A 47 -2.18 4.67 2.86
N THR A 48 -1.46 4.25 1.82
CA THR A 48 -0.82 2.92 1.76
C THR A 48 0.22 2.78 2.88
N VAL A 49 1.08 3.78 3.07
CA VAL A 49 2.04 3.78 4.19
C VAL A 49 1.31 3.73 5.54
N GLY A 50 0.26 4.54 5.72
CA GLY A 50 -0.56 4.53 6.94
C GLY A 50 -1.16 3.16 7.23
N GLY A 51 -1.70 2.50 6.23
CA GLY A 51 -2.20 1.12 6.33
C GLY A 51 -1.12 0.13 6.75
N PHE A 52 0.07 0.20 6.11
CA PHE A 52 1.20 -0.66 6.47
C PHE A 52 1.67 -0.47 7.91
N VAL A 53 1.66 0.75 8.44
CA VAL A 53 1.96 1.02 9.86
C VAL A 53 0.99 0.27 10.78
N GLY A 54 -0.31 0.26 10.44
CA GLY A 54 -1.30 -0.51 11.19
C GLY A 54 -1.05 -2.02 11.15
N PHE A 55 -0.78 -2.57 9.97
CA PHE A 55 -0.44 -3.99 9.81
C PHE A 55 0.86 -4.35 10.51
N HIS A 56 1.86 -3.46 10.47
CA HIS A 56 3.10 -3.64 11.21
C HIS A 56 2.85 -3.69 12.72
N ALA A 57 2.06 -2.75 13.25
CA ALA A 57 1.74 -2.70 14.68
C ALA A 57 1.05 -4.00 15.16
N LEU A 58 0.22 -4.62 14.30
CA LEU A 58 -0.47 -5.87 14.59
C LEU A 58 0.46 -7.10 14.56
N GLN A 59 1.47 -7.12 13.67
CA GLN A 59 2.25 -8.31 13.37
C GLN A 59 3.71 -8.27 13.83
N LYS A 60 4.21 -7.14 14.32
CA LYS A 60 5.64 -6.87 14.61
C LYS A 60 6.34 -7.94 15.43
N ASP A 61 5.61 -8.61 16.31
CA ASP A 61 6.16 -9.59 17.23
C ASP A 61 6.19 -11.02 16.66
N ASN A 62 5.47 -11.26 15.51
CA ASN A 62 5.24 -12.59 14.97
C ASN A 62 5.88 -12.87 13.60
N TYR A 63 6.21 -11.85 12.80
CA TYR A 63 6.64 -12.05 11.39
C TYR A 63 8.16 -12.04 11.16
N GLY A 64 8.96 -11.97 12.22
CA GLY A 64 10.41 -12.11 12.18
C GLY A 64 11.13 -11.01 11.38
N ARG A 65 12.36 -11.34 10.92
CA ARG A 65 13.23 -10.38 10.20
C ARG A 65 12.73 -10.08 8.78
N ILE A 66 12.16 -11.08 8.10
CA ILE A 66 11.67 -10.94 6.71
C ILE A 66 10.51 -9.95 6.65
N GLY A 67 9.53 -10.06 7.56
CA GLY A 67 8.41 -9.14 7.62
C GLY A 67 8.82 -7.72 7.96
N ARG A 68 9.79 -7.55 8.87
CA ARG A 68 10.36 -6.24 9.20
C ARG A 68 11.09 -5.63 8.01
N GLY A 69 11.89 -6.44 7.28
CA GLY A 69 12.53 -6.02 6.04
C GLY A 69 11.51 -5.60 4.99
N GLY A 70 10.49 -6.43 4.73
CA GLY A 70 9.40 -6.11 3.80
C GLY A 70 8.67 -4.81 4.16
N PHE A 71 8.33 -4.61 5.44
CA PHE A 71 7.71 -3.37 5.93
C PHE A 71 8.56 -2.14 5.61
N TRP A 72 9.83 -2.13 6.01
CA TRP A 72 10.70 -0.98 5.77
C TRP A 72 10.96 -0.74 4.29
N THR A 73 11.06 -1.81 3.49
CA THR A 73 11.20 -1.69 2.03
C THR A 73 9.99 -0.99 1.43
N VAL A 74 8.75 -1.38 1.81
CA VAL A 74 7.54 -0.69 1.33
C VAL A 74 7.53 0.77 1.77
N VAL A 75 7.78 1.06 3.05
CA VAL A 75 7.73 2.44 3.57
C VAL A 75 8.73 3.33 2.87
N VAL A 76 10.01 2.93 2.84
CA VAL A 76 11.08 3.75 2.23
C VAL A 76 10.86 3.92 0.74
N ALA A 77 10.49 2.85 0.03
CA ALA A 77 10.23 2.90 -1.40
C ALA A 77 9.01 3.76 -1.73
N THR A 78 7.92 3.67 -0.95
CA THR A 78 6.74 4.53 -1.16
C THR A 78 7.06 5.99 -0.85
N LEU A 79 7.86 6.29 0.18
CA LEU A 79 8.31 7.66 0.42
C LEU A 79 9.18 8.20 -0.73
N ALA A 80 10.03 7.37 -1.33
CA ALA A 80 10.76 7.76 -2.53
C ALA A 80 9.83 8.06 -3.72
N LEU A 81 8.77 7.26 -3.90
CA LEU A 81 7.72 7.55 -4.90
C LEU A 81 6.98 8.85 -4.61
N VAL A 82 6.66 9.13 -3.34
CA VAL A 82 6.03 10.40 -2.92
C VAL A 82 6.89 11.60 -3.32
N VAL A 83 8.21 11.51 -3.17
CA VAL A 83 9.11 12.59 -3.62
C VAL A 83 9.02 12.79 -5.13
N GLY A 84 8.98 11.69 -5.92
CA GLY A 84 8.80 11.78 -7.36
C GLY A 84 7.45 12.37 -7.77
N LEU A 85 6.37 11.99 -7.10
CA LEU A 85 5.02 12.52 -7.33
C LEU A 85 4.91 14.01 -6.97
N LEU A 86 5.58 14.44 -5.90
CA LEU A 86 5.64 15.87 -5.53
C LEU A 86 6.40 16.69 -6.56
N ASP A 87 7.52 16.17 -7.08
CA ASP A 87 8.28 16.82 -8.14
C ASP A 87 7.42 17.00 -9.40
N GLU A 88 6.62 16.00 -9.75
CA GLU A 88 5.67 16.07 -10.86
C GLU A 88 4.55 17.11 -10.62
N LEU A 89 3.95 17.10 -9.44
CA LEU A 89 2.87 18.04 -9.06
C LEU A 89 3.34 19.49 -9.01
N LEU A 90 4.59 19.73 -8.59
CA LEU A 90 5.20 21.06 -8.52
C LEU A 90 5.64 21.58 -9.90
N GLY A 91 5.40 20.82 -10.97
CA GLY A 91 5.67 21.25 -12.34
C GLY A 91 7.15 21.37 -12.66
N SER A 92 8.00 20.50 -12.09
CA SER A 92 9.42 20.51 -12.41
C SER A 92 9.65 20.37 -13.92
N THR A 93 10.52 21.21 -14.46
CA THR A 93 10.90 21.21 -15.90
C THR A 93 11.85 20.06 -16.25
N ILE A 94 12.08 19.12 -15.34
CA ILE A 94 12.97 18.00 -15.57
C ILE A 94 12.33 17.06 -16.60
N PRO A 95 13.00 16.75 -17.72
CA PRO A 95 12.46 15.86 -18.73
C PRO A 95 12.06 14.52 -18.13
N ARG A 96 10.79 14.10 -18.34
CA ARG A 96 10.24 12.82 -17.88
C ARG A 96 10.83 11.71 -18.74
N GLY A 97 11.92 11.14 -18.33
CA GLY A 97 12.50 9.98 -18.98
C GLY A 97 13.04 9.00 -17.96
N ILE A 98 12.96 7.71 -18.27
CA ILE A 98 13.52 6.65 -17.42
C ILE A 98 15.02 6.87 -17.11
N TRP A 99 15.69 7.65 -17.93
CA TRP A 99 17.11 8.00 -17.80
C TRP A 99 17.37 9.25 -16.95
N THR A 100 16.31 9.90 -16.44
CA THR A 100 16.45 10.98 -15.46
C THR A 100 16.56 10.39 -14.05
N VAL A 101 17.15 11.14 -13.13
CA VAL A 101 17.26 10.71 -11.72
C VAL A 101 15.85 10.43 -11.14
N THR A 102 14.88 11.29 -11.44
CA THR A 102 13.49 11.13 -10.98
C THR A 102 12.82 9.90 -11.60
N GLY A 103 13.01 9.65 -12.90
CA GLY A 103 12.50 8.47 -13.58
C GLY A 103 13.10 7.17 -13.05
N LEU A 104 14.40 7.15 -12.77
CA LEU A 104 15.05 6.01 -12.14
C LEU A 104 14.56 5.78 -10.72
N LEU A 105 14.41 6.84 -9.92
CA LEU A 105 13.87 6.74 -8.57
C LEU A 105 12.44 6.20 -8.59
N PHE A 106 11.61 6.64 -9.54
CA PHE A 106 10.25 6.14 -9.71
C PHE A 106 10.24 4.66 -10.09
N ALA A 107 11.02 4.24 -11.09
CA ALA A 107 11.10 2.85 -11.54
C ALA A 107 11.63 1.92 -10.43
N LEU A 108 12.74 2.29 -9.79
CA LEU A 108 13.33 1.52 -8.69
C LEU A 108 12.44 1.52 -7.46
N GLY A 109 11.79 2.65 -7.15
CA GLY A 109 10.82 2.77 -6.07
C GLY A 109 9.63 1.84 -6.28
N THR A 110 9.05 1.81 -7.48
CA THR A 110 7.95 0.91 -7.83
C THR A 110 8.34 -0.56 -7.67
N LEU A 111 9.51 -0.94 -8.20
CA LEU A 111 10.04 -2.30 -8.06
C LEU A 111 10.28 -2.66 -6.59
N ALA A 112 10.86 -1.75 -5.82
CA ALA A 112 11.12 -1.96 -4.40
C ALA A 112 9.83 -2.08 -3.59
N VAL A 113 8.80 -1.27 -3.88
CA VAL A 113 7.46 -1.42 -3.27
C VAL A 113 6.91 -2.81 -3.55
N PHE A 114 6.96 -3.27 -4.80
CA PHE A 114 6.49 -4.60 -5.17
C PHE A 114 7.22 -5.70 -4.39
N VAL A 115 8.55 -5.68 -4.36
CA VAL A 115 9.36 -6.64 -3.60
C VAL A 115 9.01 -6.59 -2.11
N GLY A 116 8.85 -5.40 -1.55
CA GLY A 116 8.48 -5.21 -0.15
C GLY A 116 7.11 -5.82 0.19
N PHE A 117 6.12 -5.65 -0.69
CA PHE A 117 4.79 -6.27 -0.54
C PHE A 117 4.86 -7.79 -0.56
N VAL A 118 5.64 -8.38 -1.50
CA VAL A 118 5.82 -9.83 -1.59
C VAL A 118 6.49 -10.38 -0.33
N LEU A 119 7.56 -9.74 0.13
CA LEU A 119 8.25 -10.14 1.36
C LEU A 119 7.34 -10.03 2.58
N TYR A 120 6.58 -8.93 2.68
CA TYR A 120 5.64 -8.71 3.77
C TYR A 120 4.49 -9.72 3.73
N GLY A 121 3.93 -10.01 2.55
CA GLY A 121 2.88 -11.01 2.36
C GLY A 121 3.35 -12.42 2.74
N ALA A 122 4.55 -12.82 2.30
CA ALA A 122 5.15 -14.10 2.67
C ALA A 122 5.35 -14.22 4.19
N ALA A 123 5.85 -13.16 4.83
CA ALA A 123 6.01 -13.12 6.28
C ALA A 123 4.67 -13.16 7.02
N SER A 124 3.64 -12.48 6.51
CA SER A 124 2.27 -12.51 7.07
C SER A 124 1.66 -13.90 7.02
N LEU A 125 1.91 -14.67 5.94
CA LEU A 125 1.49 -16.08 5.83
C LEU A 125 2.16 -16.97 6.89
N GLN A 126 3.43 -16.70 7.20
CA GLN A 126 4.18 -17.44 8.22
C GLN A 126 3.75 -17.06 9.65
N ALA A 127 3.48 -15.78 9.89
CA ALA A 127 3.09 -15.25 11.19
C ALA A 127 1.73 -15.76 11.69
N ARG A 128 0.82 -16.10 10.77
CA ARG A 128 -0.54 -16.62 11.06
C ARG A 128 -1.38 -15.73 12.01
N VAL A 129 -1.05 -14.45 12.11
CA VAL A 129 -1.82 -13.47 12.90
C VAL A 129 -3.07 -13.04 12.14
N LEU A 130 -2.91 -12.86 10.83
CA LEU A 130 -4.01 -12.53 9.90
C LEU A 130 -4.55 -13.80 9.23
N PRO A 131 -5.80 -13.79 8.77
CA PRO A 131 -6.31 -14.83 7.87
C PRO A 131 -5.36 -15.03 6.68
N ARG A 132 -5.13 -16.26 6.26
CA ARG A 132 -4.17 -16.59 5.19
C ARG A 132 -4.39 -15.81 3.90
N TRP A 133 -5.64 -15.53 3.55
CA TRP A 133 -5.97 -14.77 2.35
C TRP A 133 -5.39 -13.34 2.37
N CYS A 134 -5.23 -12.71 3.56
CA CYS A 134 -4.60 -11.39 3.66
C CYS A 134 -3.14 -11.41 3.18
N GLY A 135 -2.37 -12.44 3.57
CA GLY A 135 -1.00 -12.62 3.07
C GLY A 135 -0.95 -12.84 1.55
N ILE A 136 -1.92 -13.60 1.02
CA ILE A 136 -2.06 -13.78 -0.44
C ILE A 136 -2.39 -12.45 -1.12
N VAL A 137 -3.29 -11.64 -0.56
CA VAL A 137 -3.65 -10.33 -1.09
C VAL A 137 -2.45 -9.38 -1.13
N PHE A 138 -1.57 -9.39 -0.13
CA PHE A 138 -0.34 -8.60 -0.14
C PHE A 138 0.60 -8.99 -1.29
N ILE A 139 0.57 -10.24 -1.75
CA ILE A 139 1.39 -10.70 -2.89
C ILE A 139 0.67 -10.42 -4.21
N VAL A 140 -0.60 -10.79 -4.31
CA VAL A 140 -1.37 -10.76 -5.55
C VAL A 140 -1.80 -9.33 -5.92
N GLY A 141 -2.17 -8.50 -4.94
CA GLY A 141 -2.63 -7.13 -5.19
C GLY A 141 -1.65 -6.28 -5.99
N PRO A 142 -0.39 -6.11 -5.52
CA PRO A 142 0.62 -5.38 -6.27
C PRO A 142 0.97 -6.04 -7.61
N SER A 143 0.88 -7.40 -7.70
CA SER A 143 1.10 -8.12 -8.96
C SER A 143 0.05 -7.76 -10.01
N ILE A 144 -1.22 -7.66 -9.62
CA ILE A 144 -2.31 -7.23 -10.51
C ILE A 144 -2.07 -5.79 -10.99
N PHE A 145 -1.69 -4.89 -10.07
CA PHE A 145 -1.35 -3.51 -10.43
C PHE A 145 -0.19 -3.45 -11.42
N LEU A 146 0.91 -4.15 -11.15
CA LEU A 146 2.07 -4.19 -12.02
C LEU A 146 1.74 -4.78 -13.39
N LEU A 147 0.96 -5.86 -13.44
CA LEU A 147 0.49 -6.44 -14.71
C LEU A 147 -0.38 -5.45 -15.49
N GLY A 148 -1.27 -4.73 -14.82
CA GLY A 148 -2.07 -3.66 -15.44
C GLY A 148 -1.19 -2.60 -16.08
N ALA A 149 -0.18 -2.12 -15.36
CA ALA A 149 0.77 -1.13 -15.86
C ALA A 149 1.60 -1.66 -17.04
N LEU A 150 2.05 -2.93 -17.02
CA LEU A 150 2.81 -3.56 -18.10
C LEU A 150 1.96 -3.80 -19.36
N LEU A 151 0.68 -4.07 -19.22
CA LEU A 151 -0.26 -4.25 -20.34
C LEU A 151 -0.69 -2.92 -20.99
N GLY A 152 -0.30 -1.81 -20.37
CA GLY A 152 -0.48 -0.47 -20.89
C GLY A 152 -1.78 0.22 -20.49
N ASN A 153 -1.97 1.45 -20.95
CA ASN A 153 -2.99 2.41 -20.50
C ASN A 153 -4.44 1.88 -20.45
N SER A 154 -4.78 0.88 -21.26
CA SER A 154 -6.13 0.29 -21.26
C SER A 154 -6.40 -0.60 -20.05
N TRP A 155 -5.37 -1.25 -19.48
CA TRP A 155 -5.47 -2.20 -18.38
C TRP A 155 -5.04 -1.64 -17.04
N GLU A 156 -4.20 -0.61 -17.05
CA GLU A 156 -3.68 0.03 -15.85
C GLU A 156 -4.78 0.49 -14.87
N PRO A 157 -5.86 1.18 -15.33
CA PRO A 157 -6.96 1.58 -14.45
C PRO A 157 -7.66 0.40 -13.75
N PHE A 158 -7.78 -0.73 -14.45
CA PHE A 158 -8.37 -1.93 -13.85
C PHE A 158 -7.48 -2.51 -12.74
N GLY A 159 -6.15 -2.49 -12.94
CA GLY A 159 -5.18 -2.87 -11.91
C GLY A 159 -5.31 -1.99 -10.66
N MET A 160 -5.44 -0.68 -10.83
CA MET A 160 -5.65 0.29 -9.73
C MET A 160 -6.95 0.01 -8.97
N ILE A 161 -8.07 -0.18 -9.68
CA ILE A 161 -9.38 -0.46 -9.08
C ILE A 161 -9.34 -1.76 -8.28
N LEU A 162 -8.82 -2.84 -8.86
CA LEU A 162 -8.73 -4.14 -8.18
C LEU A 162 -7.82 -4.06 -6.95
N PHE A 163 -6.66 -3.39 -7.07
CA PHE A 163 -5.77 -3.16 -5.93
C PHE A 163 -6.46 -2.37 -4.82
N GLY A 164 -7.22 -1.32 -5.19
CA GLY A 164 -7.99 -0.51 -4.24
C GLY A 164 -9.05 -1.32 -3.49
N LEU A 165 -9.80 -2.20 -4.19
CA LEU A 165 -10.79 -3.08 -3.57
C LEU A 165 -10.14 -4.07 -2.59
N LEU A 166 -9.00 -4.65 -2.97
CA LEU A 166 -8.24 -5.54 -2.09
C LEU A 166 -7.72 -4.79 -0.86
N TRP A 167 -7.27 -3.54 -1.04
CA TRP A 167 -6.80 -2.68 0.05
C TRP A 167 -7.92 -2.29 1.02
N LEU A 168 -9.13 -2.02 0.50
CA LEU A 168 -10.34 -1.83 1.30
C LEU A 168 -10.65 -3.05 2.18
N ALA A 169 -10.62 -4.24 1.58
CA ALA A 169 -10.87 -5.48 2.31
C ALA A 169 -9.84 -5.72 3.42
N LEU A 170 -8.56 -5.44 3.16
CA LEU A 170 -7.50 -5.51 4.16
C LEU A 170 -7.71 -4.52 5.30
N GLY A 171 -8.06 -3.26 4.99
CA GLY A 171 -8.36 -2.24 6.00
C GLY A 171 -9.52 -2.63 6.90
N TYR A 172 -10.59 -3.18 6.32
CA TYR A 172 -11.73 -3.68 7.07
C TYR A 172 -11.35 -4.80 8.05
N ILE A 173 -10.55 -5.79 7.60
CA ILE A 173 -10.07 -6.86 8.49
C ILE A 173 -9.22 -6.31 9.63
N LEU A 174 -8.38 -5.31 9.37
CA LEU A 174 -7.55 -4.70 10.40
C LEU A 174 -8.40 -4.05 11.50
N LEU A 175 -9.53 -3.45 11.14
CA LEU A 175 -10.48 -2.87 12.11
C LEU A 175 -11.21 -3.96 12.91
N LEU A 176 -11.66 -5.06 12.28
CA LEU A 176 -12.33 -6.17 12.95
C LEU A 176 -11.43 -6.87 13.98
N GLN A 177 -10.16 -7.07 13.65
CA GLN A 177 -9.23 -7.74 14.56
C GLN A 177 -8.95 -6.96 15.85
N ARG A 178 -9.10 -5.64 15.81
CA ARG A 178 -9.04 -4.82 17.01
C ARG A 178 -10.16 -5.14 17.99
N GLU A 179 -11.40 -5.30 17.50
CA GLU A 179 -12.55 -5.57 18.36
C GLU A 179 -12.42 -6.90 19.10
N THR A 180 -11.88 -7.91 18.42
CA THR A 180 -11.64 -9.22 19.03
C THR A 180 -10.52 -9.19 20.09
N SER A 181 -9.51 -8.35 19.93
CA SER A 181 -8.44 -8.22 20.93
C SER A 181 -8.87 -7.47 22.19
N LEU A 182 -9.86 -6.60 22.11
CA LEU A 182 -10.43 -5.86 23.26
C LEU A 182 -11.48 -6.66 24.02
N GLY A 183 -12.11 -7.65 23.37
CA GLY A 183 -13.18 -8.49 23.94
C GLY A 183 -12.70 -9.72 24.71
N GLN A 184 -11.40 -10.05 24.72
CA GLN A 184 -10.89 -11.13 25.57
C GLN A 184 -10.65 -10.61 26.99
N PRO A 185 -11.45 -11.04 28.00
CA PRO A 185 -11.14 -10.75 29.39
C PRO A 185 -9.76 -11.36 29.67
N SER A 186 -8.86 -10.55 30.25
CA SER A 186 -7.56 -11.00 30.73
C SER A 186 -7.77 -12.27 31.55
N ARG A 187 -7.37 -13.43 31.01
CA ARG A 187 -7.21 -14.62 31.82
C ARG A 187 -6.10 -14.33 32.79
N VAL A 188 -6.49 -13.84 33.98
CA VAL A 188 -5.63 -13.82 35.15
C VAL A 188 -5.42 -15.28 35.52
N ILE A 189 -4.20 -15.77 35.27
CA ILE A 189 -3.68 -17.03 35.81
C ILE A 189 -2.98 -16.70 37.12
#